data_93b034c36c9822b6f25274c52804cd97
#
_entry.id   93b034c36c9822b6f25274c52804cd97
#
_cell.length_a   1.000
_cell.length_b   1.000
_cell.length_c   1.000
_cell.angle_alpha   90.00
_cell.angle_beta   90.00
_cell.angle_gamma   90.00
#
_symmetry.space_group_name_H-M   'P 1'
#
loop_
_entity.id
_entity.type
_entity.pdbx_description
1 polymer ?
#
loop_
_entity_poly.entity_id
_entity_poly.type
_entity_poly.pdbx_seq_one_letter_code
_entity_poly.pdbx_strand_id
1 'polypeptide(L)'
;MPEYSAVIVAAGEGKRFGGNKVFVEVFGKYLVEYSLDVFENHPDISEIILVLSKKDLAKGDDLKGRYRKLISIVEGGKERSESVQNGVKEAKGEFVLIHDAARPNVSKEIVDNVINGLKDYDAVVPGIPLRDTAGYFESGLFSGKVERSNLYLIQTPQGFKRSILLKGFEKAEKTYTDESTMIYDVLGVPAKVVEGSFENFKITYPDDLDLFRKLLGGEMELRVGLGYDSHRLEQGKRLILGGIVVSEEIGCVAHSDGDCLVHSIIDALLGAVGDRDIGYHFPDNDPKFAGVSSLKLLKDVMQKWSGRIEIVNIDSVVKLEKPKIQNFIAQMREKISETLGISPSKINIKAKTGEKIGPIGESKLIECESVVLLRLKS
;
A
#
# COMPACT_ATOMS: atom_id res chain seq x y z
N MET A 1 -9.82 -29.78 -27.34
CA MET A 1 -10.07 -28.34 -27.17
C MET A 1 -8.74 -27.65 -27.39
N PRO A 2 -8.70 -26.46 -27.98
CA PRO A 2 -7.44 -25.75 -28.13
C PRO A 2 -6.82 -25.49 -26.74
N GLU A 3 -5.51 -25.65 -26.64
CA GLU A 3 -4.78 -25.40 -25.41
C GLU A 3 -4.28 -23.97 -25.37
N TYR A 4 -4.47 -23.29 -24.24
CA TYR A 4 -4.01 -21.90 -24.02
C TYR A 4 -2.86 -21.90 -23.02
N SER A 5 -1.72 -21.34 -23.44
CA SER A 5 -0.57 -21.07 -22.57
C SER A 5 -0.58 -19.61 -22.13
N ALA A 6 -0.30 -19.32 -20.86
CA ALA A 6 -0.04 -17.97 -20.38
C ALA A 6 1.47 -17.72 -20.27
N VAL A 7 1.97 -16.67 -20.89
CA VAL A 7 3.35 -16.18 -20.74
C VAL A 7 3.34 -14.89 -19.94
N ILE A 8 3.76 -14.95 -18.68
CA ILE A 8 3.78 -13.81 -17.76
C ILE A 8 5.19 -13.19 -17.79
N VAL A 9 5.30 -11.96 -18.28
CA VAL A 9 6.58 -11.27 -18.46
C VAL A 9 6.89 -10.40 -17.25
N ALA A 10 7.93 -10.79 -16.51
CA ALA A 10 8.35 -10.19 -15.26
C ALA A 10 9.86 -9.85 -15.20
N ALA A 11 10.56 -9.85 -16.37
CA ALA A 11 12.00 -9.65 -16.45
C ALA A 11 12.46 -8.17 -16.44
N GLY A 12 11.53 -7.20 -16.42
CA GLY A 12 11.85 -5.78 -16.50
C GLY A 12 12.52 -5.22 -15.24
N GLU A 13 13.53 -4.38 -15.42
CA GLU A 13 14.31 -3.78 -14.31
C GLU A 13 13.54 -2.77 -13.44
N GLY A 14 12.41 -2.26 -13.91
CA GLY A 14 11.59 -1.31 -13.13
C GLY A 14 12.23 0.07 -12.93
N LYS A 15 13.05 0.57 -13.87
CA LYS A 15 13.79 1.84 -13.74
C LYS A 15 12.95 3.03 -13.28
N ARG A 16 11.74 3.20 -13.82
CA ARG A 16 10.81 4.29 -13.46
C ARG A 16 10.17 4.11 -12.09
N PHE A 17 10.09 2.87 -11.61
CA PHE A 17 9.56 2.53 -10.29
C PHE A 17 10.64 2.64 -9.19
N GLY A 18 11.91 2.67 -9.57
CA GLY A 18 13.05 2.71 -8.64
C GLY A 18 13.54 1.32 -8.19
N GLY A 19 13.11 0.24 -8.87
CA GLY A 19 13.55 -1.12 -8.54
C GLY A 19 12.65 -2.22 -9.10
N ASN A 20 12.91 -3.44 -8.64
CA ASN A 20 12.18 -4.63 -9.09
C ASN A 20 10.76 -4.67 -8.49
N LYS A 21 9.82 -4.06 -9.17
CA LYS A 21 8.42 -3.93 -8.71
C LYS A 21 7.65 -5.25 -8.65
N VAL A 22 7.98 -6.24 -9.51
CA VAL A 22 7.19 -7.48 -9.59
C VAL A 22 7.31 -8.37 -8.35
N PHE A 23 8.36 -8.14 -7.55
CA PHE A 23 8.58 -8.78 -6.26
C PHE A 23 8.39 -7.82 -5.07
N VAL A 24 7.72 -6.70 -5.27
CA VAL A 24 7.21 -5.88 -4.16
C VAL A 24 6.05 -6.61 -3.52
N GLU A 25 6.07 -6.68 -2.20
CA GLU A 25 5.02 -7.33 -1.42
C GLU A 25 3.83 -6.37 -1.22
N VAL A 26 2.64 -6.89 -1.47
CA VAL A 26 1.36 -6.21 -1.25
C VAL A 26 0.43 -7.21 -0.56
N PHE A 27 -0.04 -6.91 0.65
CA PHE A 27 -0.91 -7.78 1.44
C PHE A 27 -0.43 -9.24 1.53
N GLY A 28 0.87 -9.44 1.79
CA GLY A 28 1.48 -10.75 1.99
C GLY A 28 1.73 -11.56 0.72
N LYS A 29 1.58 -10.95 -0.50
CA LYS A 29 1.86 -11.57 -1.79
C LYS A 29 2.79 -10.68 -2.61
N TYR A 30 3.66 -11.27 -3.41
CA TYR A 30 4.38 -10.52 -4.43
C TYR A 30 3.43 -10.01 -5.52
N LEU A 31 3.75 -8.87 -6.11
CA LEU A 31 2.91 -8.27 -7.16
C LEU A 31 2.64 -9.24 -8.32
N VAL A 32 3.61 -10.05 -8.71
CA VAL A 32 3.48 -11.06 -9.78
C VAL A 32 2.47 -12.16 -9.43
N GLU A 33 2.28 -12.47 -8.15
CA GLU A 33 1.37 -13.53 -7.71
C GLU A 33 -0.11 -13.20 -7.96
N TYR A 34 -0.47 -11.91 -7.97
CA TYR A 34 -1.83 -11.50 -8.33
C TYR A 34 -2.20 -11.91 -9.76
N SER A 35 -1.27 -11.75 -10.70
CA SER A 35 -1.47 -12.25 -12.07
C SER A 35 -1.43 -13.77 -12.11
N LEU A 36 -0.47 -14.41 -11.42
CA LEU A 36 -0.38 -15.89 -11.36
C LEU A 36 -1.69 -16.49 -10.86
N ASP A 37 -2.30 -15.94 -9.82
CA ASP A 37 -3.56 -16.42 -9.26
C ASP A 37 -4.70 -16.47 -10.30
N VAL A 38 -4.80 -15.43 -11.12
CA VAL A 38 -5.86 -15.35 -12.16
C VAL A 38 -5.67 -16.44 -13.21
N PHE A 39 -4.44 -16.61 -13.73
CA PHE A 39 -4.16 -17.62 -14.74
C PHE A 39 -4.16 -19.05 -14.19
N GLU A 40 -3.70 -19.26 -12.94
CA GLU A 40 -3.76 -20.57 -12.27
C GLU A 40 -5.21 -21.05 -12.11
N ASN A 41 -6.12 -20.14 -11.72
CA ASN A 41 -7.51 -20.48 -11.47
C ASN A 41 -8.39 -20.44 -12.74
N HIS A 42 -7.86 -20.00 -13.89
CA HIS A 42 -8.65 -19.94 -15.12
C HIS A 42 -8.80 -21.34 -15.75
N PRO A 43 -10.04 -21.80 -16.03
CA PRO A 43 -10.27 -23.18 -16.48
C PRO A 43 -9.62 -23.52 -17.82
N ASP A 44 -9.58 -22.56 -18.76
CA ASP A 44 -9.08 -22.77 -20.12
C ASP A 44 -7.55 -22.61 -20.24
N ILE A 45 -6.87 -22.07 -19.25
CA ILE A 45 -5.41 -22.00 -19.24
C ILE A 45 -4.85 -23.34 -18.80
N SER A 46 -4.04 -23.97 -19.65
CA SER A 46 -3.43 -25.28 -19.40
C SER A 46 -2.07 -25.18 -18.70
N GLU A 47 -1.31 -24.12 -18.99
CA GLU A 47 0.05 -23.93 -18.46
C GLU A 47 0.40 -22.45 -18.35
N ILE A 48 1.35 -22.17 -17.44
CA ILE A 48 1.93 -20.84 -17.22
C ILE A 48 3.45 -20.92 -17.40
N ILE A 49 4.00 -19.99 -18.14
CA ILE A 49 5.43 -19.75 -18.29
C ILE A 49 5.73 -18.39 -17.67
N LEU A 50 6.60 -18.34 -16.67
CA LEU A 50 7.01 -17.10 -16.03
C LEU A 50 8.39 -16.68 -16.52
N VAL A 51 8.51 -15.49 -17.10
CA VAL A 51 9.76 -14.95 -17.61
C VAL A 51 10.33 -13.96 -16.63
N LEU A 52 11.48 -14.27 -16.05
CA LEU A 52 12.15 -13.50 -14.99
C LEU A 52 13.50 -12.95 -15.42
N SER A 53 13.97 -11.90 -14.75
CA SER A 53 15.35 -11.49 -14.85
C SER A 53 16.28 -12.54 -14.23
N LYS A 54 17.51 -12.64 -14.72
CA LYS A 54 18.52 -13.61 -14.23
C LYS A 54 18.67 -13.60 -12.69
N LYS A 55 18.63 -12.42 -12.08
CA LYS A 55 18.77 -12.26 -10.62
C LYS A 55 17.57 -12.77 -9.82
N ASP A 56 16.42 -12.95 -10.46
CA ASP A 56 15.18 -13.32 -9.80
C ASP A 56 14.77 -14.78 -10.05
N LEU A 57 15.55 -15.57 -10.80
CA LEU A 57 15.23 -16.96 -11.13
C LEU A 57 15.00 -17.82 -9.89
N ALA A 58 15.84 -17.66 -8.84
CA ALA A 58 15.68 -18.41 -7.60
C ALA A 58 14.30 -18.15 -6.91
N LYS A 59 13.78 -16.91 -6.97
CA LYS A 59 12.44 -16.61 -6.48
C LYS A 59 11.34 -17.26 -7.33
N GLY A 60 11.61 -17.44 -8.62
CA GLY A 60 10.72 -18.16 -9.52
C GLY A 60 10.57 -19.63 -9.14
N ASP A 61 11.65 -20.27 -8.73
CA ASP A 61 11.62 -21.69 -8.30
C ASP A 61 10.72 -21.86 -7.06
N ASP A 62 10.76 -20.91 -6.10
CA ASP A 62 9.86 -20.91 -4.93
C ASP A 62 8.38 -20.76 -5.37
N LEU A 63 8.10 -19.89 -6.36
CA LEU A 63 6.77 -19.73 -6.93
C LEU A 63 6.30 -21.02 -7.63
N LYS A 64 7.16 -21.67 -8.39
CA LYS A 64 6.83 -22.91 -9.10
C LYS A 64 6.33 -24.02 -8.18
N GLY A 65 6.83 -24.07 -6.94
CA GLY A 65 6.32 -25.01 -5.92
C GLY A 65 4.89 -24.72 -5.43
N ARG A 66 4.38 -23.51 -5.65
CA ARG A 66 3.07 -23.06 -5.16
C ARG A 66 1.98 -23.04 -6.24
N TYR A 67 2.34 -22.98 -7.52
CA TYR A 67 1.43 -22.88 -8.66
C TYR A 67 1.54 -24.12 -9.54
N ARG A 68 0.46 -24.89 -9.65
CA ARG A 68 0.45 -26.18 -10.36
C ARG A 68 0.63 -26.02 -11.87
N LYS A 69 0.05 -24.94 -12.45
CA LYS A 69 0.13 -24.64 -13.88
C LYS A 69 1.44 -23.93 -14.26
N LEU A 70 2.20 -23.44 -13.29
CA LEU A 70 3.50 -22.80 -13.54
C LEU A 70 4.55 -23.88 -13.84
N ILE A 71 4.64 -24.26 -15.10
CA ILE A 71 5.48 -25.40 -15.53
C ILE A 71 6.92 -24.99 -15.85
N SER A 72 7.17 -23.72 -16.21
CA SER A 72 8.50 -23.27 -16.62
C SER A 72 8.81 -21.86 -16.11
N ILE A 73 10.07 -21.69 -15.67
CA ILE A 73 10.68 -20.40 -15.37
C ILE A 73 11.75 -20.15 -16.45
N VAL A 74 11.68 -19.03 -17.12
CA VAL A 74 12.54 -18.69 -18.25
C VAL A 74 13.30 -17.41 -17.98
N GLU A 75 14.60 -17.38 -18.34
CA GLU A 75 15.38 -16.16 -18.27
C GLU A 75 14.93 -15.20 -19.39
N GLY A 76 14.63 -13.94 -19.04
CA GLY A 76 14.31 -12.88 -19.98
C GLY A 76 15.53 -12.42 -20.78
N GLY A 77 15.26 -11.79 -21.91
CA GLY A 77 16.27 -11.16 -22.73
C GLY A 77 16.62 -9.73 -22.27
N LYS A 78 17.42 -9.03 -23.08
CA LYS A 78 17.79 -7.63 -22.82
C LYS A 78 16.61 -6.68 -23.00
N GLU A 79 15.72 -7.00 -23.93
CA GLU A 79 14.54 -6.22 -24.24
C GLU A 79 13.25 -7.02 -23.92
N ARG A 80 12.11 -6.30 -23.82
CA ARG A 80 10.82 -6.92 -23.54
C ARG A 80 10.43 -7.96 -24.61
N SER A 81 10.64 -7.65 -25.89
CA SER A 81 10.33 -8.55 -27.01
C SER A 81 11.14 -9.85 -26.97
N GLU A 82 12.43 -9.79 -26.61
CA GLU A 82 13.25 -10.98 -26.42
C GLU A 82 12.74 -11.84 -25.25
N SER A 83 12.34 -11.19 -24.18
CA SER A 83 11.76 -11.87 -23.01
C SER A 83 10.46 -12.61 -23.38
N VAL A 84 9.58 -11.95 -24.15
CA VAL A 84 8.36 -12.57 -24.69
C VAL A 84 8.70 -13.74 -25.59
N GLN A 85 9.64 -13.56 -26.53
CA GLN A 85 10.05 -14.61 -27.46
C GLN A 85 10.57 -15.85 -26.71
N ASN A 86 11.38 -15.66 -25.67
CA ASN A 86 11.89 -16.75 -24.84
C ASN A 86 10.74 -17.53 -24.18
N GLY A 87 9.76 -16.82 -23.59
CA GLY A 87 8.59 -17.46 -23.00
C GLY A 87 7.70 -18.19 -24.01
N VAL A 88 7.47 -17.60 -25.19
CA VAL A 88 6.65 -18.20 -26.26
C VAL A 88 7.27 -19.47 -26.86
N LYS A 89 8.60 -19.56 -26.90
CA LYS A 89 9.31 -20.77 -27.34
C LYS A 89 9.02 -21.98 -26.42
N GLU A 90 8.92 -21.74 -25.12
CA GLU A 90 8.63 -22.76 -24.11
C GLU A 90 7.13 -23.15 -24.08
N ALA A 91 6.24 -22.26 -24.50
CA ALA A 91 4.81 -22.52 -24.52
C ALA A 91 4.44 -23.65 -25.50
N LYS A 92 3.50 -24.51 -25.09
CA LYS A 92 3.05 -25.68 -25.90
C LYS A 92 1.66 -25.50 -26.49
N GLY A 93 0.85 -24.59 -25.92
CA GLY A 93 -0.51 -24.34 -26.36
C GLY A 93 -0.60 -23.85 -27.80
N GLU A 94 -1.70 -24.13 -28.45
CA GLU A 94 -2.01 -23.61 -29.79
C GLU A 94 -2.11 -22.10 -29.78
N PHE A 95 -2.64 -21.54 -28.68
CA PHE A 95 -2.74 -20.11 -28.43
C PHE A 95 -1.90 -19.70 -27.21
N VAL A 96 -1.34 -18.50 -27.28
CA VAL A 96 -0.53 -17.91 -26.22
C VAL A 96 -1.12 -16.58 -25.78
N LEU A 97 -1.33 -16.41 -24.49
CA LEU A 97 -1.69 -15.16 -23.85
C LEU A 97 -0.44 -14.55 -23.23
N ILE A 98 -0.01 -13.38 -23.69
CA ILE A 98 1.16 -12.66 -23.18
C ILE A 98 0.67 -11.61 -22.19
N HIS A 99 1.16 -11.67 -20.95
CA HIS A 99 0.75 -10.75 -19.90
C HIS A 99 1.94 -10.07 -19.22
N ASP A 100 1.86 -8.75 -19.04
CA ASP A 100 2.82 -8.01 -18.24
C ASP A 100 2.53 -8.21 -16.75
N ALA A 101 3.44 -8.83 -15.98
CA ALA A 101 3.32 -8.98 -14.52
C ALA A 101 3.15 -7.64 -13.76
N ALA A 102 3.45 -6.53 -14.43
CA ALA A 102 3.22 -5.19 -13.92
C ALA A 102 1.76 -4.73 -13.98
N ARG A 103 0.83 -5.56 -14.47
CA ARG A 103 -0.64 -5.35 -14.43
C ARG A 103 -1.28 -6.37 -13.49
N PRO A 104 -1.08 -6.24 -12.17
CA PRO A 104 -1.52 -7.26 -11.22
C PRO A 104 -3.04 -7.37 -11.10
N ASN A 105 -3.78 -6.33 -11.52
CA ASN A 105 -5.24 -6.30 -11.40
C ASN A 105 -5.96 -6.79 -12.67
N VAL A 106 -5.35 -7.73 -13.40
CA VAL A 106 -6.03 -8.43 -14.49
C VAL A 106 -7.19 -9.25 -13.92
N SER A 107 -8.37 -9.17 -14.55
CA SER A 107 -9.53 -9.95 -14.13
C SER A 107 -9.73 -11.18 -15.00
N LYS A 108 -10.44 -12.19 -14.45
CA LYS A 108 -10.88 -13.36 -15.22
C LYS A 108 -11.66 -12.94 -16.47
N GLU A 109 -12.51 -11.92 -16.37
CA GLU A 109 -13.32 -11.41 -17.46
C GLU A 109 -12.48 -10.92 -18.66
N ILE A 110 -11.36 -10.21 -18.39
CA ILE A 110 -10.44 -9.77 -19.45
C ILE A 110 -9.79 -10.99 -20.15
N VAL A 111 -9.42 -12.02 -19.37
CA VAL A 111 -8.88 -13.29 -19.92
C VAL A 111 -9.94 -13.99 -20.78
N ASP A 112 -11.18 -14.09 -20.27
CA ASP A 112 -12.33 -14.65 -21.01
C ASP A 112 -12.56 -13.91 -22.33
N ASN A 113 -12.54 -12.57 -22.33
CA ASN A 113 -12.74 -11.75 -23.52
C ASN A 113 -11.68 -12.04 -24.59
N VAL A 114 -10.41 -12.16 -24.17
CA VAL A 114 -9.31 -12.50 -25.09
C VAL A 114 -9.46 -13.91 -25.65
N ILE A 115 -9.72 -14.91 -24.82
CA ILE A 115 -9.93 -16.29 -25.23
C ILE A 115 -11.12 -16.41 -26.19
N ASN A 116 -12.22 -15.75 -25.89
CA ASN A 116 -13.39 -15.75 -26.77
C ASN A 116 -13.09 -15.11 -28.13
N GLY A 117 -12.32 -14.01 -28.16
CA GLY A 117 -11.91 -13.40 -29.40
C GLY A 117 -10.99 -14.29 -30.26
N LEU A 118 -10.15 -15.12 -29.62
CA LEU A 118 -9.24 -16.05 -30.32
C LEU A 118 -9.98 -17.23 -31.02
N LYS A 119 -11.27 -17.40 -30.80
CA LYS A 119 -12.07 -18.38 -31.56
C LYS A 119 -12.25 -17.97 -33.00
N ASP A 120 -12.24 -16.65 -33.25
CA ASP A 120 -12.53 -16.07 -34.57
C ASP A 120 -11.34 -15.30 -35.18
N TYR A 121 -10.33 -14.95 -34.38
CA TYR A 121 -9.21 -14.10 -34.77
C TYR A 121 -7.88 -14.70 -34.33
N ASP A 122 -6.85 -14.53 -35.14
CA ASP A 122 -5.50 -15.01 -34.85
C ASP A 122 -4.71 -14.13 -33.86
N ALA A 123 -5.17 -12.88 -33.63
CA ALA A 123 -4.60 -11.91 -32.71
C ALA A 123 -5.71 -11.12 -32.02
N VAL A 124 -5.67 -11.03 -30.69
CA VAL A 124 -6.67 -10.34 -29.87
C VAL A 124 -6.00 -9.55 -28.76
N VAL A 125 -6.41 -8.32 -28.54
CA VAL A 125 -5.86 -7.45 -27.50
C VAL A 125 -6.97 -6.77 -26.71
N PRO A 126 -6.88 -6.69 -25.39
CA PRO A 126 -7.79 -5.86 -24.61
C PRO A 126 -7.40 -4.39 -24.77
N GLY A 127 -8.40 -3.54 -24.91
CA GLY A 127 -8.21 -2.10 -25.04
C GLY A 127 -9.29 -1.31 -24.35
N ILE A 128 -8.93 -0.12 -23.89
CA ILE A 128 -9.86 0.87 -23.33
C ILE A 128 -9.83 2.15 -24.19
N PRO A 129 -10.97 2.78 -24.46
CA PRO A 129 -11.00 4.00 -25.23
C PRO A 129 -10.26 5.13 -24.49
N LEU A 130 -9.55 5.96 -25.23
CA LEU A 130 -8.88 7.14 -24.67
C LEU A 130 -9.94 8.18 -24.27
N ARG A 131 -10.03 8.48 -22.98
CA ARG A 131 -11.04 9.42 -22.42
C ARG A 131 -10.58 10.86 -22.47
N ASP A 132 -9.32 11.11 -22.11
CA ASP A 132 -8.76 12.44 -22.05
C ASP A 132 -8.36 12.96 -23.42
N THR A 133 -8.23 14.28 -23.54
CA THR A 133 -7.67 14.87 -24.76
C THR A 133 -6.19 14.55 -24.85
N ALA A 134 -5.80 13.82 -25.91
CA ALA A 134 -4.41 13.60 -26.24
C ALA A 134 -3.93 14.67 -27.22
N GLY A 135 -2.70 15.10 -27.06
CA GLY A 135 -2.10 16.10 -27.92
C GLY A 135 -0.63 15.86 -28.16
N TYR A 136 -0.15 16.45 -29.24
CA TYR A 136 1.26 16.52 -29.53
C TYR A 136 1.91 17.61 -28.66
N PHE A 137 3.15 17.33 -28.29
CA PHE A 137 3.92 18.18 -27.38
C PHE A 137 5.32 18.38 -27.96
N GLU A 138 5.69 19.62 -28.19
CA GLU A 138 6.98 20.00 -28.75
C GLU A 138 7.60 21.13 -27.95
N SER A 139 8.84 20.94 -27.51
CA SER A 139 9.63 21.93 -26.75
C SER A 139 8.91 22.59 -25.57
N GLY A 140 8.08 21.81 -24.83
CA GLY A 140 7.33 22.31 -23.68
C GLY A 140 5.97 22.93 -24.00
N LEU A 141 5.56 22.95 -25.27
CA LEU A 141 4.33 23.57 -25.73
C LEU A 141 3.40 22.55 -26.37
N PHE A 142 2.10 22.69 -26.13
CA PHE A 142 1.07 21.93 -26.83
C PHE A 142 1.02 22.37 -28.29
N SER A 143 1.30 21.44 -29.22
CA SER A 143 1.40 21.72 -30.66
C SER A 143 0.23 21.22 -31.49
N GLY A 144 -0.74 20.54 -30.90
CA GLY A 144 -1.94 20.08 -31.55
C GLY A 144 -2.60 18.90 -30.84
N LYS A 145 -3.90 18.68 -31.10
CA LYS A 145 -4.65 17.54 -30.55
C LYS A 145 -4.57 16.33 -31.47
N VAL A 146 -4.68 15.16 -30.86
CA VAL A 146 -4.86 13.90 -31.57
C VAL A 146 -6.36 13.59 -31.66
N GLU A 147 -6.83 13.15 -32.82
CA GLU A 147 -8.20 12.65 -32.96
C GLU A 147 -8.35 11.34 -32.19
N ARG A 148 -9.22 11.33 -31.17
CA ARG A 148 -9.28 10.23 -30.19
C ARG A 148 -10.40 9.22 -30.41
N SER A 149 -11.32 9.48 -31.35
CA SER A 149 -12.50 8.61 -31.56
C SER A 149 -12.15 7.16 -31.86
N ASN A 150 -10.97 6.90 -32.41
CA ASN A 150 -10.48 5.57 -32.74
C ASN A 150 -9.20 5.19 -32.00
N LEU A 151 -8.87 5.91 -30.90
CA LEU A 151 -7.70 5.61 -30.10
C LEU A 151 -8.05 4.79 -28.88
N TYR A 152 -7.32 3.70 -28.69
CA TYR A 152 -7.41 2.80 -27.55
C TYR A 152 -6.07 2.68 -26.84
N LEU A 153 -6.11 2.62 -25.53
CA LEU A 153 -4.98 2.22 -24.70
C LEU A 153 -4.96 0.69 -24.65
N ILE A 154 -4.00 0.11 -25.34
CA ILE A 154 -3.86 -1.35 -25.44
C ILE A 154 -3.29 -1.91 -24.15
N GLN A 155 -3.88 -3.00 -23.67
CA GLN A 155 -3.52 -3.66 -22.43
C GLN A 155 -3.02 -5.09 -22.68
N THR A 156 -2.75 -5.82 -21.61
CA THR A 156 -2.47 -7.26 -21.62
C THR A 156 -3.43 -7.95 -20.63
N PRO A 157 -3.77 -9.26 -20.82
CA PRO A 157 -3.10 -10.21 -21.71
C PRO A 157 -3.44 -10.00 -23.18
N GLN A 158 -2.44 -10.11 -24.04
CA GLN A 158 -2.63 -10.14 -25.49
C GLN A 158 -2.61 -11.60 -25.97
N GLY A 159 -3.61 -12.01 -26.72
CA GLY A 159 -3.76 -13.38 -27.20
C GLY A 159 -3.37 -13.51 -28.68
N PHE A 160 -2.64 -14.59 -28.98
CA PHE A 160 -2.20 -14.87 -30.35
C PHE A 160 -2.22 -16.37 -30.64
N LYS A 161 -2.48 -16.73 -31.90
CA LYS A 161 -2.12 -18.03 -32.40
C LYS A 161 -0.61 -18.18 -32.38
N ARG A 162 -0.09 -19.16 -31.63
CA ARG A 162 1.35 -19.32 -31.36
C ARG A 162 2.19 -19.36 -32.64
N SER A 163 1.73 -20.04 -33.67
CA SER A 163 2.45 -20.16 -34.95
C SER A 163 2.63 -18.80 -35.65
N ILE A 164 1.66 -17.90 -35.57
CA ILE A 164 1.73 -16.55 -36.15
C ILE A 164 2.73 -15.70 -35.36
N LEU A 165 2.70 -15.79 -34.04
CA LEU A 165 3.61 -15.04 -33.18
C LEU A 165 5.08 -15.46 -33.42
N LEU A 166 5.37 -16.77 -33.49
CA LEU A 166 6.72 -17.26 -33.81
C LEU A 166 7.20 -16.79 -35.20
N LYS A 167 6.33 -16.85 -36.21
CA LYS A 167 6.63 -16.33 -37.52
C LYS A 167 6.87 -14.82 -37.54
N GLY A 168 6.16 -14.08 -36.69
CA GLY A 168 6.40 -12.65 -36.51
C GLY A 168 7.79 -12.37 -35.94
N PHE A 169 8.19 -13.06 -34.90
CA PHE A 169 9.54 -12.94 -34.35
C PHE A 169 10.66 -13.31 -35.30
N GLU A 170 10.47 -14.33 -36.14
CA GLU A 170 11.45 -14.74 -37.16
C GLU A 170 11.68 -13.67 -38.21
N LYS A 171 10.63 -12.91 -38.57
CA LYS A 171 10.68 -11.89 -39.62
C LYS A 171 10.92 -10.47 -39.10
N ALA A 172 10.87 -10.24 -37.80
CA ALA A 172 11.06 -8.92 -37.21
C ALA A 172 12.51 -8.47 -37.37
N GLU A 173 12.74 -7.37 -38.08
CA GLU A 173 14.06 -6.77 -38.30
C GLU A 173 14.41 -5.70 -37.23
N LYS A 174 13.45 -5.30 -36.39
CA LYS A 174 13.60 -4.31 -35.34
C LYS A 174 12.93 -4.77 -34.05
N THR A 175 13.28 -4.15 -32.95
CA THR A 175 12.62 -4.38 -31.67
C THR A 175 11.26 -3.70 -31.63
N TYR A 176 10.28 -4.40 -31.12
CA TYR A 176 8.93 -3.90 -30.88
C TYR A 176 8.61 -3.83 -29.40
N THR A 177 7.84 -2.84 -29.01
CA THR A 177 7.37 -2.67 -27.63
C THR A 177 6.08 -3.43 -27.34
N ASP A 178 5.42 -3.93 -28.39
CA ASP A 178 4.11 -4.56 -28.36
C ASP A 178 3.98 -5.61 -29.46
N GLU A 179 3.48 -6.78 -29.14
CA GLU A 179 3.40 -7.92 -30.07
C GLU A 179 2.33 -7.73 -31.14
N SER A 180 1.21 -7.07 -30.82
CA SER A 180 0.16 -6.79 -31.81
C SER A 180 0.65 -5.85 -32.92
N THR A 181 1.44 -4.84 -32.53
CA THR A 181 2.10 -3.94 -33.47
C THR A 181 3.10 -4.71 -34.37
N MET A 182 3.91 -5.59 -33.76
CA MET A 182 4.85 -6.42 -34.51
C MET A 182 4.13 -7.29 -35.54
N ILE A 183 3.09 -8.02 -35.15
CA ILE A 183 2.35 -8.92 -36.04
C ILE A 183 1.69 -8.13 -37.17
N TYR A 184 1.13 -6.97 -36.91
CA TYR A 184 0.55 -6.12 -37.92
C TYR A 184 1.60 -5.61 -38.92
N ASP A 185 2.72 -5.03 -38.45
CA ASP A 185 3.78 -4.48 -39.29
C ASP A 185 4.46 -5.54 -40.15
N VAL A 186 4.71 -6.74 -39.57
CA VAL A 186 5.54 -7.78 -40.24
C VAL A 186 4.73 -8.75 -41.07
N LEU A 187 3.49 -9.04 -40.63
CA LEU A 187 2.66 -10.07 -41.28
C LEU A 187 1.35 -9.53 -41.85
N GLY A 188 1.00 -8.27 -41.62
CA GLY A 188 -0.27 -7.67 -42.07
C GLY A 188 -1.50 -8.22 -41.31
N VAL A 189 -1.33 -8.91 -40.19
CA VAL A 189 -2.42 -9.51 -39.40
C VAL A 189 -2.92 -8.51 -38.38
N PRO A 190 -4.15 -7.99 -38.50
CA PRO A 190 -4.71 -7.07 -37.53
C PRO A 190 -5.14 -7.80 -36.24
N ALA A 191 -4.98 -7.15 -35.09
CA ALA A 191 -5.50 -7.66 -33.85
C ALA A 191 -6.95 -7.17 -33.60
N LYS A 192 -7.82 -8.08 -33.19
CA LYS A 192 -9.17 -7.74 -32.69
C LYS A 192 -9.05 -7.05 -31.35
N VAL A 193 -9.61 -5.86 -31.21
CA VAL A 193 -9.72 -5.19 -29.90
C VAL A 193 -10.96 -5.71 -29.19
N VAL A 194 -10.78 -6.18 -27.95
CA VAL A 194 -11.85 -6.58 -27.02
C VAL A 194 -11.85 -5.64 -25.83
N GLU A 195 -12.91 -5.70 -25.01
CA GLU A 195 -13.07 -4.84 -23.86
C GLU A 195 -12.00 -5.14 -22.78
N GLY A 196 -11.26 -4.09 -22.39
CA GLY A 196 -10.34 -4.07 -21.26
C GLY A 196 -10.95 -3.39 -20.04
N SER A 197 -10.14 -3.07 -19.04
CA SER A 197 -10.60 -2.36 -17.84
C SER A 197 -9.64 -1.25 -17.44
N PHE A 198 -10.17 -0.12 -16.96
CA PHE A 198 -9.35 0.94 -16.37
C PHE A 198 -8.60 0.47 -15.13
N GLU A 199 -9.14 -0.51 -14.42
CA GLU A 199 -8.50 -1.12 -13.25
C GLU A 199 -7.31 -2.01 -13.62
N ASN A 200 -7.22 -2.50 -14.87
CA ASN A 200 -6.10 -3.28 -15.38
C ASN A 200 -4.95 -2.36 -15.84
N PHE A 201 -4.63 -1.34 -15.05
CA PHE A 201 -3.55 -0.42 -15.35
C PHE A 201 -2.17 -1.04 -15.07
N LYS A 202 -1.13 -0.48 -15.67
CA LYS A 202 0.24 -0.94 -15.51
C LYS A 202 0.92 -0.15 -14.39
N ILE A 203 1.32 -0.81 -13.32
CA ILE A 203 2.16 -0.22 -12.28
C ILE A 203 3.50 0.19 -12.92
N THR A 204 3.73 1.49 -12.97
CA THR A 204 4.89 2.09 -13.64
C THR A 204 5.68 2.98 -12.69
N TYR A 205 4.98 3.71 -11.83
CA TYR A 205 5.50 4.61 -10.82
C TYR A 205 5.12 4.13 -9.41
N PRO A 206 5.78 4.59 -8.34
CA PRO A 206 5.41 4.23 -6.97
C PRO A 206 3.95 4.51 -6.61
N ASP A 207 3.40 5.64 -7.07
CA ASP A 207 2.02 6.06 -6.80
C ASP A 207 0.97 5.08 -7.37
N ASP A 208 1.31 4.38 -8.46
CA ASP A 208 0.44 3.35 -9.04
C ASP A 208 0.25 2.16 -8.07
N LEU A 209 1.26 1.88 -7.23
CA LEU A 209 1.18 0.83 -6.22
C LEU A 209 0.17 1.18 -5.12
N ASP A 210 0.11 2.44 -4.72
CA ASP A 210 -0.86 2.91 -3.72
C ASP A 210 -2.28 2.88 -4.29
N LEU A 211 -2.44 3.17 -5.58
CA LEU A 211 -3.72 2.99 -6.27
C LEU A 211 -4.13 1.51 -6.30
N PHE A 212 -3.20 0.61 -6.60
CA PHE A 212 -3.47 -0.83 -6.61
C PHE A 212 -3.88 -1.35 -5.22
N ARG A 213 -3.17 -0.94 -4.16
CA ARG A 213 -3.55 -1.26 -2.77
C ARG A 213 -4.98 -0.83 -2.44
N LYS A 214 -5.39 0.36 -2.88
CA LYS A 214 -6.77 0.86 -2.69
C LYS A 214 -7.80 0.03 -3.43
N LEU A 215 -7.50 -0.41 -4.67
CA LEU A 215 -8.42 -1.24 -5.46
C LEU A 215 -8.60 -2.64 -4.88
N LEU A 216 -7.56 -3.23 -4.31
CA LEU A 216 -7.67 -4.54 -3.65
C LEU A 216 -8.59 -4.52 -2.42
N GLY A 217 -9.22 -3.37 -2.13
CA GLY A 217 -10.06 -3.25 -0.95
C GLY A 217 -9.24 -3.53 0.30
N GLY A 218 -7.97 -3.09 0.33
CA GLY A 218 -7.27 -2.90 1.58
C GLY A 218 -8.19 -2.01 2.39
N GLU A 219 -9.15 -2.62 3.09
CA GLU A 219 -9.89 -1.96 4.13
C GLU A 219 -8.81 -1.36 5.00
N MET A 220 -8.70 -0.04 4.91
CA MET A 220 -7.87 0.68 5.86
C MET A 220 -8.53 0.41 7.18
N GLU A 221 -8.06 -0.64 7.86
CA GLU A 221 -8.63 -1.02 9.15
C GLU A 221 -8.39 0.15 10.10
N LEU A 222 -9.45 0.91 10.31
CA LEU A 222 -9.45 2.00 11.26
C LEU A 222 -9.76 1.42 12.64
N ARG A 223 -8.93 1.78 13.61
CA ARG A 223 -9.07 1.39 15.00
C ARG A 223 -9.20 2.63 15.86
N VAL A 224 -10.19 2.62 16.75
CA VAL A 224 -10.39 3.67 17.75
C VAL A 224 -9.97 3.11 19.10
N GLY A 225 -9.19 3.89 19.84
CA GLY A 225 -8.89 3.62 21.24
C GLY A 225 -9.30 4.79 22.11
N LEU A 226 -9.82 4.49 23.29
CA LEU A 226 -10.11 5.43 24.36
C LEU A 226 -9.14 5.17 25.51
N GLY A 227 -8.50 6.22 26.01
CA GLY A 227 -7.67 6.18 27.19
C GLY A 227 -8.14 7.18 28.23
N TYR A 228 -8.04 6.79 29.48
CA TYR A 228 -8.40 7.60 30.63
C TYR A 228 -7.32 7.48 31.72
N ASP A 229 -6.96 8.61 32.31
CA ASP A 229 -6.08 8.64 33.48
C ASP A 229 -6.51 9.74 34.46
N SER A 230 -6.22 9.54 35.75
CA SER A 230 -6.54 10.51 36.79
C SER A 230 -5.52 10.48 37.93
N HIS A 231 -5.15 11.65 38.38
CA HIS A 231 -4.21 11.80 39.51
C HIS A 231 -4.72 12.78 40.54
N ARG A 232 -4.44 12.46 41.83
CA ARG A 232 -4.58 13.42 42.95
C ARG A 232 -3.57 14.56 42.74
N LEU A 233 -3.99 15.78 43.06
CA LEU A 233 -3.13 16.96 43.09
C LEU A 233 -2.74 17.30 44.53
N GLU A 234 -1.46 17.63 44.71
CA GLU A 234 -0.90 18.07 46.02
C GLU A 234 -0.02 19.32 45.83
N GLN A 235 -0.04 20.18 46.86
CA GLN A 235 0.84 21.33 46.93
C GLN A 235 2.32 20.91 47.09
N GLY A 236 3.23 21.70 46.53
CA GLY A 236 4.66 21.45 46.58
C GLY A 236 5.15 20.38 45.59
N LYS A 237 4.27 19.90 44.71
CA LYS A 237 4.62 18.99 43.61
C LYS A 237 4.58 19.71 42.26
N ARG A 238 5.36 19.19 41.33
CA ARG A 238 5.42 19.69 39.95
C ARG A 238 4.28 19.08 39.13
N LEU A 239 3.59 19.88 38.35
CA LEU A 239 2.62 19.44 37.37
C LEU A 239 3.26 19.39 35.99
N ILE A 240 3.34 18.21 35.40
CA ILE A 240 3.80 17.98 34.02
C ILE A 240 2.60 17.51 33.19
N LEU A 241 2.36 18.15 32.04
CA LEU A 241 1.32 17.77 31.08
C LEU A 241 1.88 17.88 29.65
N GLY A 242 1.73 16.81 28.89
CA GLY A 242 2.27 16.74 27.53
C GLY A 242 3.80 16.94 27.49
N GLY A 243 4.51 16.54 28.53
CA GLY A 243 5.95 16.73 28.69
C GLY A 243 6.38 18.17 29.01
N ILE A 244 5.44 19.07 29.34
CA ILE A 244 5.67 20.48 29.69
C ILE A 244 5.39 20.71 31.17
N VAL A 245 6.30 21.40 31.84
CA VAL A 245 6.06 21.84 33.24
C VAL A 245 5.06 22.99 33.20
N VAL A 246 3.88 22.74 33.77
CA VAL A 246 2.76 23.70 33.83
C VAL A 246 2.73 24.45 35.15
N SER A 247 3.16 23.81 36.25
CA SER A 247 3.23 24.41 37.59
C SER A 247 4.32 23.75 38.41
N GLU A 248 4.97 24.54 39.25
CA GLU A 248 5.91 24.08 40.31
C GLU A 248 5.26 24.09 41.68
N GLU A 249 4.03 24.61 41.81
CA GLU A 249 3.35 24.81 43.12
C GLU A 249 2.38 23.68 43.45
N ILE A 250 1.69 23.15 42.46
CA ILE A 250 0.71 22.06 42.60
C ILE A 250 0.92 21.05 41.46
N GLY A 251 0.97 19.77 41.79
CA GLY A 251 1.19 18.71 40.79
C GLY A 251 0.68 17.36 41.22
N CYS A 252 0.84 16.38 40.33
CA CYS A 252 0.32 15.03 40.48
C CYS A 252 1.08 14.22 41.55
N VAL A 253 0.33 13.42 42.30
CA VAL A 253 0.87 12.33 43.11
C VAL A 253 0.93 11.10 42.20
N ALA A 254 2.13 10.72 41.78
CA ALA A 254 2.34 9.61 40.85
C ALA A 254 3.67 8.90 41.11
N HIS A 255 3.83 7.71 40.59
CA HIS A 255 5.06 6.92 40.62
C HIS A 255 6.06 7.34 39.52
N SER A 256 5.53 7.72 38.35
CA SER A 256 6.27 8.30 37.20
C SER A 256 6.39 9.83 37.36
N ASP A 257 6.56 10.56 36.24
CA ASP A 257 6.49 12.05 36.25
C ASP A 257 5.06 12.59 36.40
N GLY A 258 4.03 11.72 36.42
CA GLY A 258 2.63 12.05 36.65
C GLY A 258 1.96 12.79 35.49
N ASP A 259 2.44 12.65 34.27
CA ASP A 259 1.84 13.26 33.06
C ASP A 259 0.54 12.55 32.65
N CYS A 260 -0.55 12.93 33.34
CA CYS A 260 -1.89 12.39 33.10
C CYS A 260 -2.34 12.45 31.63
N LEU A 261 -1.96 13.50 30.90
CA LEU A 261 -2.30 13.64 29.48
C LEU A 261 -1.60 12.59 28.62
N VAL A 262 -0.29 12.40 28.82
CA VAL A 262 0.48 11.41 28.05
C VAL A 262 0.06 10.00 28.42
N HIS A 263 -0.27 9.71 29.66
CA HIS A 263 -0.78 8.40 30.10
C HIS A 263 -2.11 8.06 29.41
N SER A 264 -3.05 9.01 29.35
CA SER A 264 -4.32 8.78 28.64
C SER A 264 -4.12 8.56 27.13
N ILE A 265 -3.11 9.20 26.51
CA ILE A 265 -2.76 8.97 25.10
C ILE A 265 -2.15 7.57 24.90
N ILE A 266 -1.28 7.13 25.81
CA ILE A 266 -0.69 5.78 25.79
C ILE A 266 -1.80 4.72 25.86
N ASP A 267 -2.73 4.86 26.82
CA ASP A 267 -3.86 3.93 26.96
C ASP A 267 -4.75 3.91 25.72
N ALA A 268 -5.02 5.07 25.13
CA ALA A 268 -5.79 5.14 23.88
C ALA A 268 -5.06 4.42 22.71
N LEU A 269 -3.75 4.57 22.61
CA LEU A 269 -2.94 3.87 21.59
C LEU A 269 -2.97 2.36 21.80
N LEU A 270 -2.71 1.91 23.04
CA LEU A 270 -2.73 0.49 23.40
C LEU A 270 -4.12 -0.12 23.20
N GLY A 271 -5.18 0.58 23.60
CA GLY A 271 -6.56 0.15 23.39
C GLY A 271 -6.91 0.00 21.93
N ALA A 272 -6.48 0.93 21.06
CA ALA A 272 -6.73 0.87 19.63
C ALA A 272 -6.10 -0.36 18.95
N VAL A 273 -4.94 -0.82 19.44
CA VAL A 273 -4.26 -2.01 18.92
C VAL A 273 -4.62 -3.30 19.69
N GLY A 274 -5.46 -3.22 20.72
CA GLY A 274 -5.86 -4.37 21.54
C GLY A 274 -4.75 -4.91 22.45
N ASP A 275 -3.83 -4.05 22.89
CA ASP A 275 -2.61 -4.44 23.66
C ASP A 275 -2.69 -4.05 25.15
N ARG A 276 -3.88 -4.22 25.77
CA ARG A 276 -4.15 -3.91 27.19
C ARG A 276 -3.98 -2.43 27.52
N ASP A 277 -3.34 -2.10 28.67
CA ASP A 277 -3.22 -0.77 29.26
C ASP A 277 -1.76 -0.43 29.65
N ILE A 278 -1.54 0.82 30.06
CA ILE A 278 -0.23 1.32 30.47
C ILE A 278 0.29 0.56 31.70
N GLY A 279 -0.57 0.19 32.67
CA GLY A 279 -0.18 -0.53 33.87
C GLY A 279 0.34 -1.94 33.60
N TYR A 280 -0.14 -2.59 32.53
CA TYR A 280 0.39 -3.88 32.09
C TYR A 280 1.81 -3.76 31.51
N HIS A 281 2.09 -2.72 30.73
CA HIS A 281 3.39 -2.53 30.08
C HIS A 281 4.42 -1.89 31.01
N PHE A 282 3.99 -1.03 31.93
CA PHE A 282 4.83 -0.24 32.83
C PHE A 282 4.29 -0.29 34.26
N PRO A 283 4.41 -1.45 34.92
CA PRO A 283 3.83 -1.64 36.26
C PRO A 283 4.42 -0.66 37.31
N ASP A 284 3.57 -0.06 38.14
CA ASP A 284 3.96 0.89 39.17
C ASP A 284 4.88 0.27 40.23
N ASN A 285 4.87 -1.04 40.40
CA ASN A 285 5.73 -1.76 41.35
C ASN A 285 7.13 -2.10 40.80
N ASP A 286 7.44 -1.79 39.53
CA ASP A 286 8.77 -1.98 38.98
C ASP A 286 9.64 -0.72 39.17
N PRO A 287 10.71 -0.79 40.01
CA PRO A 287 11.56 0.37 40.29
C PRO A 287 12.19 1.05 39.07
N LYS A 288 12.31 0.36 37.94
CA LYS A 288 12.89 0.92 36.73
C LYS A 288 12.03 2.02 36.10
N PHE A 289 10.75 2.11 36.48
CA PHE A 289 9.83 3.14 35.98
C PHE A 289 9.61 4.29 36.98
N ALA A 290 10.23 4.24 38.16
CA ALA A 290 10.13 5.30 39.14
C ALA A 290 10.71 6.61 38.59
N GLY A 291 9.90 7.68 38.54
CA GLY A 291 10.28 8.99 38.03
C GLY A 291 10.58 9.05 36.54
N VAL A 292 10.25 8.01 35.76
CA VAL A 292 10.48 8.00 34.30
C VAL A 292 9.58 9.03 33.61
N SER A 293 10.11 9.65 32.55
CA SER A 293 9.32 10.57 31.72
C SER A 293 8.26 9.79 30.92
N SER A 294 7.02 10.22 30.99
CA SER A 294 5.89 9.62 30.25
C SER A 294 6.06 9.74 28.75
N LEU A 295 6.76 10.77 28.23
CA LEU A 295 7.12 10.85 26.81
C LEU A 295 8.07 9.72 26.38
N LYS A 296 8.93 9.23 27.27
CA LYS A 296 9.76 8.06 26.98
C LYS A 296 8.89 6.80 26.88
N LEU A 297 7.94 6.61 27.78
CA LEU A 297 6.98 5.50 27.73
C LEU A 297 6.17 5.54 26.42
N LEU A 298 5.70 6.72 26.03
CA LEU A 298 5.00 6.94 24.76
C LEU A 298 5.85 6.55 23.56
N LYS A 299 7.12 6.92 23.57
CA LYS A 299 8.06 6.55 22.51
C LYS A 299 8.29 5.04 22.45
N ASP A 300 8.42 4.38 23.60
CA ASP A 300 8.65 2.93 23.67
C ASP A 300 7.42 2.16 23.14
N VAL A 301 6.19 2.60 23.44
CA VAL A 301 4.96 2.06 22.86
C VAL A 301 4.94 2.23 21.34
N MET A 302 5.25 3.42 20.84
CA MET A 302 5.29 3.67 19.39
C MET A 302 6.35 2.85 18.66
N GLN A 303 7.52 2.60 19.29
CA GLN A 303 8.55 1.74 18.70
C GLN A 303 8.07 0.29 18.55
N LYS A 304 7.34 -0.24 19.52
CA LYS A 304 6.76 -1.60 19.46
C LYS A 304 5.84 -1.79 18.26
N TRP A 305 5.12 -0.74 17.85
CA TRP A 305 4.16 -0.75 16.75
C TRP A 305 4.67 -0.07 15.49
N SER A 306 5.96 0.27 15.45
CA SER A 306 6.58 0.94 14.29
C SER A 306 6.36 0.16 12.99
N GLY A 307 5.96 0.88 11.94
CA GLY A 307 5.66 0.29 10.63
C GLY A 307 4.30 -0.39 10.52
N ARG A 308 3.62 -0.70 11.65
CA ARG A 308 2.33 -1.41 11.66
C ARG A 308 1.11 -0.51 11.81
N ILE A 309 1.31 0.70 12.35
CA ILE A 309 0.23 1.66 12.58
C ILE A 309 0.57 3.03 12.00
N GLU A 310 -0.47 3.78 11.70
CA GLU A 310 -0.42 5.21 11.39
C GLU A 310 -1.44 5.94 12.25
N ILE A 311 -0.99 6.96 13.00
CA ILE A 311 -1.90 7.82 13.77
C ILE A 311 -2.61 8.76 12.79
N VAL A 312 -3.94 8.66 12.72
CA VAL A 312 -4.79 9.56 11.94
C VAL A 312 -5.01 10.85 12.69
N ASN A 313 -5.51 10.76 13.93
CA ASN A 313 -5.61 11.90 14.86
C ASN A 313 -5.66 11.45 16.32
N ILE A 314 -5.36 12.40 17.21
CA ILE A 314 -5.51 12.31 18.66
C ILE A 314 -6.37 13.48 19.13
N ASP A 315 -7.40 13.23 19.92
CA ASP A 315 -8.23 14.25 20.53
C ASP A 315 -8.31 14.01 22.04
N SER A 316 -7.84 14.97 22.83
CA SER A 316 -7.72 14.86 24.29
C SER A 316 -8.49 15.94 25.01
N VAL A 317 -9.01 15.60 26.18
CA VAL A 317 -9.64 16.53 27.14
C VAL A 317 -8.90 16.44 28.46
N VAL A 318 -8.40 17.59 28.93
CA VAL A 318 -7.80 17.75 30.25
C VAL A 318 -8.81 18.49 31.15
N LYS A 319 -9.26 17.84 32.22
CA LYS A 319 -10.18 18.40 33.20
C LYS A 319 -9.37 18.85 34.42
N LEU A 320 -9.19 20.16 34.57
CA LEU A 320 -8.35 20.77 35.63
C LEU A 320 -8.87 22.18 35.96
N GLU A 321 -9.14 22.45 37.25
CA GLU A 321 -9.59 23.78 37.69
C GLU A 321 -8.44 24.81 37.66
N LYS A 322 -7.30 24.46 38.27
CA LYS A 322 -6.07 25.26 38.34
C LYS A 322 -4.84 24.36 38.29
N PRO A 323 -3.75 24.85 37.63
CA PRO A 323 -3.60 26.12 36.90
C PRO A 323 -4.33 26.12 35.56
N LYS A 324 -4.52 27.28 34.95
CA LYS A 324 -5.08 27.39 33.60
C LYS A 324 -4.01 26.97 32.56
N ILE A 325 -4.33 25.98 31.74
CA ILE A 325 -3.35 25.35 30.83
C ILE A 325 -3.40 25.90 29.40
N GLN A 326 -4.31 26.82 29.10
CA GLN A 326 -4.54 27.34 27.73
C GLN A 326 -3.25 27.81 27.03
N ASN A 327 -2.37 28.48 27.75
CA ASN A 327 -1.12 29.04 27.17
C ASN A 327 -0.05 27.97 26.91
N PHE A 328 -0.21 26.75 27.45
CA PHE A 328 0.74 25.65 27.30
C PHE A 328 0.33 24.67 26.21
N ILE A 329 -0.93 24.71 25.73
CA ILE A 329 -1.48 23.73 24.79
C ILE A 329 -0.63 23.62 23.49
N ALA A 330 -0.17 24.75 22.95
CA ALA A 330 0.65 24.72 21.74
C ALA A 330 1.97 23.97 21.96
N GLN A 331 2.65 24.22 23.09
CA GLN A 331 3.90 23.56 23.45
C GLN A 331 3.70 22.07 23.74
N MET A 332 2.60 21.69 24.41
CA MET A 332 2.24 20.28 24.67
C MET A 332 2.03 19.52 23.34
N ARG A 333 1.26 20.13 22.41
CA ARG A 333 1.03 19.55 21.06
C ARG A 333 2.33 19.35 20.31
N GLU A 334 3.21 20.33 20.31
CA GLU A 334 4.53 20.28 19.69
C GLU A 334 5.34 19.10 20.27
N LYS A 335 5.44 19.03 21.59
CA LYS A 335 6.25 18.02 22.29
C LYS A 335 5.76 16.61 22.07
N ILE A 336 4.44 16.39 22.15
CA ILE A 336 3.83 15.09 21.86
C ILE A 336 4.05 14.72 20.38
N SER A 337 3.87 15.69 19.45
CA SER A 337 4.03 15.42 18.00
C SER A 337 5.47 15.05 17.64
N GLU A 338 6.47 15.73 18.22
CA GLU A 338 7.89 15.36 18.08
C GLU A 338 8.15 13.92 18.55
N THR A 339 7.58 13.54 19.72
CA THR A 339 7.75 12.21 20.29
C THR A 339 7.14 11.12 19.42
N LEU A 340 5.98 11.40 18.85
CA LEU A 340 5.24 10.47 17.98
C LEU A 340 5.70 10.47 16.51
N GLY A 341 6.48 11.47 16.08
CA GLY A 341 6.90 11.65 14.69
C GLY A 341 5.74 11.98 13.74
N ILE A 342 4.74 12.75 14.23
CA ILE A 342 3.55 13.13 13.44
C ILE A 342 3.41 14.66 13.38
N SER A 343 2.55 15.17 12.47
CA SER A 343 2.25 16.61 12.42
C SER A 343 1.48 17.06 13.68
N PRO A 344 1.80 18.22 14.27
CA PRO A 344 1.01 18.82 15.37
C PRO A 344 -0.47 19.04 15.03
N SER A 345 -0.81 19.15 13.75
CA SER A 345 -2.21 19.26 13.28
C SER A 345 -3.06 18.01 13.53
N LYS A 346 -2.42 16.86 13.76
CA LYS A 346 -3.09 15.60 14.12
C LYS A 346 -3.43 15.50 15.61
N ILE A 347 -3.02 16.45 16.44
CA ILE A 347 -3.24 16.43 17.88
C ILE A 347 -4.09 17.62 18.29
N ASN A 348 -5.20 17.34 18.99
CA ASN A 348 -6.01 18.36 19.62
C ASN A 348 -6.04 18.15 21.14
N ILE A 349 -5.95 19.24 21.90
CA ILE A 349 -6.02 19.23 23.37
C ILE A 349 -7.02 20.30 23.80
N LYS A 350 -8.05 19.87 24.52
CA LYS A 350 -9.11 20.72 25.09
C LYS A 350 -8.94 20.83 26.60
N ALA A 351 -8.97 22.03 27.12
CA ALA A 351 -8.98 22.30 28.56
C ALA A 351 -10.42 22.53 29.06
N LYS A 352 -10.79 21.86 30.13
CA LYS A 352 -12.07 22.02 30.85
C LYS A 352 -11.85 22.26 32.31
N THR A 353 -12.71 23.05 32.94
CA THR A 353 -12.75 23.25 34.39
C THR A 353 -13.81 22.36 35.02
N GLY A 354 -13.74 22.18 36.33
CA GLY A 354 -14.79 21.54 37.12
C GLY A 354 -15.90 22.50 37.55
N GLU A 355 -15.88 23.77 37.11
CA GLU A 355 -16.83 24.82 37.49
C GLU A 355 -17.00 24.94 39.01
N LYS A 356 -15.90 24.74 39.76
CA LYS A 356 -15.83 24.70 41.23
C LYS A 356 -16.65 23.58 41.89
N ILE A 357 -17.05 22.55 41.14
CA ILE A 357 -17.82 21.41 41.61
C ILE A 357 -16.95 20.18 41.74
N GLY A 358 -17.06 19.47 42.83
CA GLY A 358 -16.37 18.20 43.09
C GLY A 358 -14.84 18.32 43.18
N PRO A 359 -14.11 17.18 43.17
CA PRO A 359 -12.68 17.17 43.39
C PRO A 359 -11.87 17.92 42.33
N ILE A 360 -12.36 17.96 41.08
CA ILE A 360 -11.73 18.74 40.01
C ILE A 360 -11.89 20.22 40.30
N GLY A 361 -13.12 20.69 40.58
CA GLY A 361 -13.41 22.08 40.87
C GLY A 361 -12.74 22.60 42.14
N GLU A 362 -12.40 21.70 43.07
CA GLU A 362 -11.62 21.98 44.27
C GLU A 362 -10.09 21.93 44.06
N SER A 363 -9.64 21.69 42.85
CA SER A 363 -8.22 21.49 42.48
C SER A 363 -7.53 20.35 43.23
N LYS A 364 -8.26 19.30 43.57
CA LYS A 364 -7.76 18.09 44.25
C LYS A 364 -7.50 16.94 43.32
N LEU A 365 -8.03 17.00 42.07
CA LEU A 365 -7.98 15.96 41.09
C LEU A 365 -7.75 16.58 39.69
N ILE A 366 -6.97 15.90 38.88
CA ILE A 366 -6.89 16.07 37.42
C ILE A 366 -7.39 14.81 36.75
N GLU A 367 -8.13 14.94 35.67
CA GLU A 367 -8.53 13.85 34.80
C GLU A 367 -8.18 14.17 33.34
N CYS A 368 -7.72 13.16 32.63
CA CYS A 368 -7.44 13.24 31.19
C CYS A 368 -8.13 12.11 30.44
N GLU A 369 -8.81 12.45 29.36
CA GLU A 369 -9.41 11.51 28.42
C GLU A 369 -8.81 11.74 27.06
N SER A 370 -8.42 10.67 26.36
CA SER A 370 -7.89 10.75 25.01
C SER A 370 -8.57 9.74 24.10
N VAL A 371 -8.88 10.15 22.89
CA VAL A 371 -9.32 9.28 21.80
C VAL A 371 -8.26 9.30 20.71
N VAL A 372 -7.87 8.12 20.26
CA VAL A 372 -6.94 7.96 19.15
C VAL A 372 -7.62 7.21 18.02
N LEU A 373 -7.52 7.73 16.81
CA LEU A 373 -7.87 7.02 15.58
C LEU A 373 -6.58 6.56 14.91
N LEU A 374 -6.44 5.25 14.73
CA LEU A 374 -5.34 4.62 14.03
C LEU A 374 -5.79 4.04 12.70
N ARG A 375 -4.84 3.96 11.79
CA ARG A 375 -4.90 3.09 10.61
C ARG A 375 -3.91 1.97 10.80
N LEU A 376 -4.34 0.71 10.70
CA LEU A 376 -3.42 -0.42 10.62
C LEU A 376 -2.79 -0.44 9.24
N LYS A 377 -1.47 -0.60 9.19
CA LYS A 377 -0.72 -0.84 7.96
C LYS A 377 -0.60 -2.34 7.81
N SER A 378 -1.23 -2.87 6.79
CA SER A 378 -1.08 -4.26 6.37
C SER A 378 0.25 -4.50 5.68
#